data_5271c161cf0d1efd45e29bcce1e616d3
#
_entry.id   5271c161cf0d1efd45e29bcce1e616d3
#
_cell.length_a   1.000
_cell.length_b   1.000
_cell.length_c   1.000
_cell.angle_alpha   90.00
_cell.angle_beta   90.00
_cell.angle_gamma   90.00
#
_symmetry.space_group_name_H-M   'P 1'
#
loop_
_entity.id
_entity.type
_entity.pdbx_description
1 polymer ?
#
loop_
_entity_poly.entity_id
_entity_poly.type
_entity_poly.pdbx_seq_one_letter_code
_entity_poly.pdbx_strand_id
1 'polypeptide(L)'
;PGKSKCGLVLAEICEKKVYKAIILKSELLENYLRNLITTENIEQIIIGNGTTSREIRDKLHFFKKEIITFEEKNTTYRAKARYFELFPISGLKFLIPREIFILNKNLDAISALIILEDYCKMKFTFNQNIDFKTWLK
;
A
#
# COMPACT_ATOMS: atom_id res chain seq x y z
N PRO A 1 3.42 -8.13 -1.27
CA PRO A 1 4.10 -8.12 0.04
C PRO A 1 5.52 -8.64 -0.06
N GLY A 2 6.47 -7.95 0.62
CA GLY A 2 7.89 -8.32 0.64
C GLY A 2 8.26 -9.23 1.81
N LYS A 3 9.48 -9.83 1.77
CA LYS A 3 9.96 -10.71 2.84
C LYS A 3 10.16 -9.98 4.18
N SER A 4 10.69 -8.77 4.17
CA SER A 4 11.02 -8.00 5.38
C SER A 4 10.00 -6.95 5.75
N LYS A 5 9.32 -6.38 4.76
CA LYS A 5 8.34 -5.30 4.94
C LYS A 5 7.23 -5.39 3.92
N CYS A 6 6.08 -4.83 4.24
CA CYS A 6 4.95 -4.72 3.35
C CYS A 6 4.26 -3.36 3.51
N GLY A 7 3.72 -2.87 2.41
CA GLY A 7 2.82 -1.74 2.39
C GLY A 7 1.38 -2.19 2.63
N LEU A 8 0.62 -1.37 3.34
CA LEU A 8 -0.79 -1.56 3.59
C LEU A 8 -1.53 -0.26 3.33
N VAL A 9 -2.66 -0.35 2.66
CA VAL A 9 -3.59 0.76 2.41
C VAL A 9 -4.97 0.35 2.88
N LEU A 10 -5.62 1.21 3.65
CA LEU A 10 -7.02 1.13 4.02
C LEU A 10 -7.78 2.20 3.27
N ALA A 11 -8.81 1.81 2.54
CA ALA A 11 -9.61 2.72 1.74
C ALA A 11 -11.09 2.34 1.73
N GLU A 12 -11.93 3.35 1.55
CA GLU A 12 -13.36 3.19 1.26
C GLU A 12 -13.59 3.30 -0.25
N ILE A 13 -14.16 2.25 -0.82
CA ILE A 13 -14.35 2.15 -2.28
C ILE A 13 -15.43 3.13 -2.76
N CYS A 14 -16.55 3.23 -2.04
CA CYS A 14 -17.65 4.11 -2.43
C CYS A 14 -17.24 5.58 -2.45
N GLU A 15 -16.44 5.99 -1.48
CA GLU A 15 -15.91 7.36 -1.40
C GLU A 15 -14.66 7.58 -2.25
N LYS A 16 -14.08 6.51 -2.79
CA LYS A 16 -12.79 6.53 -3.50
C LYS A 16 -11.68 7.19 -2.68
N LYS A 17 -11.63 6.90 -1.40
CA LYS A 17 -10.78 7.61 -0.45
C LYS A 17 -9.91 6.67 0.37
N VAL A 18 -8.62 7.01 0.45
CA VAL A 18 -7.66 6.36 1.34
C VAL A 18 -7.75 7.00 2.72
N TYR A 19 -7.90 6.17 3.74
CA TYR A 19 -7.91 6.58 5.15
C TYR A 19 -6.60 6.32 5.85
N LYS A 20 -5.88 5.29 5.43
CA LYS A 20 -4.60 4.93 6.04
C LYS A 20 -3.66 4.32 5.00
N ALA A 21 -2.42 4.72 5.02
CA ALA A 21 -1.35 4.12 4.23
C ALA A 21 -0.11 3.99 5.11
N ILE A 22 0.40 2.79 5.27
CA ILE A 22 1.53 2.51 6.15
C ILE A 22 2.48 1.49 5.54
N ILE A 23 3.70 1.48 6.05
CA ILE A 23 4.68 0.43 5.80
C ILE A 23 5.01 -0.19 7.15
N LEU A 24 4.97 -1.49 7.22
CA LEU A 24 5.27 -2.25 8.44
C LEU A 24 6.16 -3.44 8.16
N LYS A 25 6.83 -3.95 9.20
CA LYS A 25 7.58 -5.20 9.11
C LYS A 25 6.62 -6.35 8.87
N SER A 26 7.00 -7.30 8.01
CA SER A 26 6.14 -8.43 7.66
C SER A 26 5.78 -9.31 8.86
N GLU A 27 6.64 -9.35 9.88
CA GLU A 27 6.38 -10.05 11.16
C GLU A 27 5.25 -9.42 11.98
N LEU A 28 5.01 -8.11 11.83
CA LEU A 28 3.97 -7.37 12.57
C LEU A 28 2.62 -7.36 11.85
N LEU A 29 2.58 -7.81 10.59
CA LEU A 29 1.40 -7.67 9.73
C LEU A 29 0.18 -8.38 10.33
N GLU A 30 0.33 -9.60 10.81
CA GLU A 30 -0.76 -10.38 11.35
C GLU A 30 -1.40 -9.69 12.57
N ASN A 31 -0.58 -9.32 13.55
CA ASN A 31 -1.06 -8.64 14.75
C ASN A 31 -1.72 -7.30 14.43
N TYR A 32 -1.12 -6.55 13.49
CA TYR A 32 -1.67 -5.29 13.05
C TYR A 32 -3.05 -5.46 12.39
N LEU A 33 -3.19 -6.44 11.49
CA LEU A 33 -4.47 -6.71 10.82
C LEU A 33 -5.53 -7.23 11.79
N ARG A 34 -5.17 -8.07 12.77
CA ARG A 34 -6.09 -8.49 13.82
C ARG A 34 -6.68 -7.29 14.57
N ASN A 35 -5.84 -6.34 14.97
CA ASN A 35 -6.29 -5.13 15.63
C ASN A 35 -7.13 -4.25 14.69
N LEU A 36 -6.69 -4.09 13.44
CA LEU A 36 -7.42 -3.27 12.47
C LEU A 36 -8.84 -3.79 12.20
N ILE A 37 -9.01 -5.11 12.09
CA ILE A 37 -10.30 -5.75 11.84
C ILE A 37 -11.25 -5.59 13.04
N THR A 38 -10.71 -5.44 14.26
CA THR A 38 -11.57 -5.19 15.44
C THR A 38 -12.03 -3.75 15.55
N THR A 39 -11.27 -2.81 14.99
CA THR A 39 -11.56 -1.37 15.05
C THR A 39 -12.29 -0.84 13.82
N GLU A 40 -12.09 -1.49 12.68
CA GLU A 40 -12.61 -1.06 11.39
C GLU A 40 -13.46 -2.18 10.76
N ASN A 41 -14.54 -1.82 10.08
CA ASN A 41 -15.33 -2.79 9.33
C ASN A 41 -14.67 -3.11 7.99
N ILE A 42 -13.73 -4.06 7.99
CA ILE A 42 -13.05 -4.50 6.77
C ILE A 42 -13.94 -5.52 6.04
N GLU A 43 -14.34 -5.22 4.82
CA GLU A 43 -15.15 -6.12 3.98
C GLU A 43 -14.30 -7.09 3.17
N GLN A 44 -13.13 -6.65 2.73
CA GLN A 44 -12.30 -7.41 1.80
C GLN A 44 -10.82 -7.11 2.03
N ILE A 45 -9.96 -8.09 1.81
CA ILE A 45 -8.49 -7.92 1.77
C ILE A 45 -7.98 -8.27 0.38
N ILE A 46 -7.23 -7.35 -0.22
CA ILE A 46 -6.59 -7.56 -1.52
C ILE A 46 -5.09 -7.71 -1.28
N ILE A 47 -4.52 -8.79 -1.76
CA ILE A 47 -3.09 -9.12 -1.63
C ILE A 47 -2.47 -9.16 -3.02
N GLY A 48 -1.41 -8.39 -3.25
CA GLY A 48 -0.62 -8.52 -4.49
C GLY A 48 0.05 -9.89 -4.58
N ASN A 49 0.11 -10.45 -5.78
CA ASN A 49 0.69 -11.78 -6.06
C ASN A 49 2.23 -11.73 -6.04
N GLY A 50 2.81 -11.23 -4.96
CA GLY A 50 4.26 -11.21 -4.73
C GLY A 50 4.76 -12.54 -4.10
N THR A 51 6.09 -12.63 -3.92
CA THR A 51 6.79 -13.84 -3.46
C THR A 51 6.24 -14.42 -2.15
N THR A 52 5.72 -13.58 -1.26
CA THR A 52 5.23 -13.98 0.08
C THR A 52 3.69 -13.98 0.17
N SER A 53 2.98 -13.85 -0.95
CA SER A 53 1.52 -13.72 -0.95
C SER A 53 0.81 -14.93 -0.33
N ARG A 54 1.29 -16.15 -0.61
CA ARG A 54 0.75 -17.38 -0.02
C ARG A 54 0.92 -17.41 1.49
N GLU A 55 2.14 -17.16 1.97
CA GLU A 55 2.45 -17.14 3.40
C GLU A 55 1.56 -16.13 4.16
N ILE A 56 1.36 -14.96 3.58
CA ILE A 56 0.51 -13.93 4.18
C ILE A 56 -0.95 -14.37 4.16
N ARG A 57 -1.43 -14.94 3.08
CA ARG A 57 -2.79 -15.46 2.98
C ARG A 57 -3.05 -16.52 4.04
N ASP A 58 -2.09 -17.44 4.24
CA ASP A 58 -2.20 -18.50 5.25
C ASP A 58 -2.26 -17.92 6.68
N LYS A 59 -1.53 -16.85 6.95
CA LYS A 59 -1.59 -16.13 8.23
C LYS A 59 -2.92 -15.40 8.47
N LEU A 60 -3.68 -15.11 7.42
CA LEU A 60 -4.96 -14.40 7.50
C LEU A 60 -6.18 -15.30 7.68
N HIS A 61 -6.00 -16.57 8.07
CA HIS A 61 -7.10 -17.53 8.30
C HIS A 61 -8.17 -17.06 9.31
N PHE A 62 -7.82 -16.09 10.15
CA PHE A 62 -8.75 -15.46 11.11
C PHE A 62 -9.74 -14.49 10.44
N PHE A 63 -9.42 -13.99 9.25
CA PHE A 63 -10.33 -13.12 8.49
C PHE A 63 -11.39 -13.97 7.79
N LYS A 64 -12.65 -13.81 8.18
CA LYS A 64 -13.75 -14.66 7.72
C LYS A 64 -14.45 -14.16 6.46
N LYS A 65 -14.07 -12.97 5.99
CA LYS A 65 -14.59 -12.39 4.75
C LYS A 65 -13.64 -12.68 3.59
N GLU A 66 -13.79 -11.99 2.48
CA GLU A 66 -13.10 -12.28 1.24
C GLU A 66 -11.63 -11.84 1.25
N ILE A 67 -10.73 -12.74 0.83
CA ILE A 67 -9.32 -12.45 0.56
C ILE A 67 -9.03 -12.73 -0.90
N ILE A 68 -8.69 -11.69 -1.65
CA ILE A 68 -8.38 -11.75 -3.07
C ILE A 68 -6.87 -11.65 -3.27
N THR A 69 -6.32 -12.53 -4.10
CA THR A 69 -4.95 -12.38 -4.61
C THR A 69 -5.04 -11.75 -6.00
N PHE A 70 -4.44 -10.58 -6.16
CA PHE A 70 -4.45 -9.82 -7.40
C PHE A 70 -3.09 -9.86 -8.09
N GLU A 71 -3.08 -10.17 -9.38
CA GLU A 71 -1.84 -10.22 -10.16
C GLU A 71 -1.32 -8.80 -10.40
N GLU A 72 -0.14 -8.52 -9.84
CA GLU A 72 0.53 -7.24 -10.02
C GLU A 72 1.54 -7.29 -11.16
N LYS A 73 1.47 -6.31 -12.06
CA LYS A 73 2.45 -6.15 -13.14
C LYS A 73 3.19 -4.83 -13.00
N ASN A 74 4.54 -4.89 -12.91
CA ASN A 74 5.41 -3.71 -12.88
C ASN A 74 5.06 -2.68 -11.79
N THR A 75 4.52 -3.11 -10.66
CA THR A 75 3.99 -2.23 -9.60
C THR A 75 5.07 -1.32 -9.03
N THR A 76 6.29 -1.83 -8.85
CA THR A 76 7.42 -1.02 -8.34
C THR A 76 7.78 0.12 -9.29
N TYR A 77 7.79 -0.12 -10.60
CA TYR A 77 8.06 0.93 -11.57
C TYR A 77 6.94 1.97 -11.58
N ARG A 78 5.69 1.53 -11.56
CA ARG A 78 4.51 2.40 -11.54
C ARG A 78 4.41 3.18 -10.23
N ALA A 79 4.86 2.59 -9.11
CA ALA A 79 4.92 3.27 -7.82
C ALA A 79 5.84 4.50 -7.84
N LYS A 80 6.92 4.47 -8.61
CA LYS A 80 7.78 5.65 -8.81
C LYS A 80 7.02 6.79 -9.50
N ALA A 81 6.32 6.50 -10.59
CA ALA A 81 5.50 7.49 -11.29
C ALA A 81 4.38 8.04 -10.38
N ARG A 82 3.66 7.14 -9.70
CA ARG A 82 2.59 7.51 -8.77
C ARG A 82 3.11 8.34 -7.60
N TYR A 83 4.32 8.07 -7.11
CA TYR A 83 4.96 8.90 -6.08
C TYR A 83 5.04 10.36 -6.49
N PHE A 84 5.45 10.68 -7.73
CA PHE A 84 5.53 12.06 -8.19
C PHE A 84 4.19 12.72 -8.49
N GLU A 85 3.17 11.93 -8.80
CA GLU A 85 1.80 12.44 -8.86
C GLU A 85 1.29 12.86 -7.47
N LEU A 86 1.58 12.04 -6.45
CA LEU A 86 1.17 12.26 -5.07
C LEU A 86 1.98 13.37 -4.38
N PHE A 87 3.27 13.47 -4.73
CA PHE A 87 4.24 14.39 -4.13
C PHE A 87 4.99 15.16 -5.24
N PRO A 88 4.32 16.13 -5.87
CA PRO A 88 4.95 16.91 -6.94
C PRO A 88 6.18 17.66 -6.42
N ILE A 89 7.22 17.66 -7.22
CA ILE A 89 8.45 18.38 -6.90
C ILE A 89 8.21 19.86 -7.17
N SER A 90 8.38 20.70 -6.16
CA SER A 90 8.22 22.16 -6.23
C SER A 90 9.54 22.89 -6.05
N GLY A 91 9.62 24.11 -6.59
CA GLY A 91 10.77 25.01 -6.48
C GLY A 91 12.01 24.50 -7.27
N LEU A 92 13.20 24.93 -6.88
CA LEU A 92 14.46 24.58 -7.55
C LEU A 92 14.80 23.08 -7.53
N LYS A 93 14.07 22.29 -6.78
CA LYS A 93 14.26 20.83 -6.71
C LYS A 93 13.95 20.11 -8.02
N PHE A 94 13.23 20.74 -8.97
CA PHE A 94 12.97 20.17 -10.28
C PHE A 94 14.25 20.00 -11.13
N LEU A 95 15.34 20.72 -10.80
CA LEU A 95 16.63 20.59 -11.47
C LEU A 95 17.40 19.32 -11.10
N ILE A 96 16.98 18.63 -10.02
CA ILE A 96 17.61 17.40 -9.57
C ILE A 96 16.94 16.21 -10.28
N PRO A 97 17.71 15.25 -10.84
CA PRO A 97 17.15 14.06 -11.46
C PRO A 97 16.17 13.34 -10.53
N ARG A 98 15.00 12.94 -11.07
CA ARG A 98 13.90 12.31 -10.29
C ARG A 98 14.34 11.04 -9.58
N GLU A 99 15.28 10.32 -10.17
CA GLU A 99 15.86 9.09 -9.62
C GLU A 99 16.49 9.31 -8.25
N ILE A 100 17.15 10.44 -8.04
CA ILE A 100 17.80 10.78 -6.76
C ILE A 100 16.79 10.94 -5.63
N PHE A 101 15.59 11.47 -5.92
CA PHE A 101 14.53 11.61 -4.91
C PHE A 101 13.94 10.28 -4.45
N ILE A 102 14.05 9.23 -5.29
CA ILE A 102 13.41 7.92 -5.03
C ILE A 102 14.37 6.93 -4.38
N LEU A 103 15.70 7.12 -4.53
CA LEU A 103 16.72 6.15 -4.11
C LEU A 103 16.54 5.63 -2.68
N ASN A 104 16.06 6.47 -1.76
CA ASN A 104 15.87 6.13 -0.34
C ASN A 104 14.40 6.12 0.09
N LYS A 105 13.44 6.04 -0.85
CA LYS A 105 12.02 6.07 -0.51
C LYS A 105 11.44 4.66 -0.44
N ASN A 106 10.72 4.40 0.63
CA ASN A 106 9.92 3.18 0.76
C ASN A 106 8.64 3.33 -0.07
N LEU A 107 8.55 2.60 -1.17
CA LEU A 107 7.41 2.68 -2.08
C LEU A 107 6.35 1.60 -1.81
N ASP A 108 6.51 0.79 -0.76
CA ASP A 108 5.65 -0.37 -0.50
C ASP A 108 4.18 0.03 -0.30
N ALA A 109 3.90 1.14 0.42
CA ALA A 109 2.53 1.64 0.59
C ALA A 109 1.94 2.16 -0.72
N ILE A 110 2.76 2.80 -1.57
CA ILE A 110 2.32 3.27 -2.90
C ILE A 110 2.08 2.09 -3.84
N SER A 111 2.90 1.03 -3.74
CA SER A 111 2.66 -0.21 -4.47
C SER A 111 1.34 -0.86 -4.04
N ALA A 112 1.03 -0.88 -2.74
CA ALA A 112 -0.26 -1.34 -2.25
C ALA A 112 -1.44 -0.49 -2.77
N LEU A 113 -1.26 0.84 -2.84
CA LEU A 113 -2.25 1.74 -3.44
C LEU A 113 -2.50 1.41 -4.92
N ILE A 114 -1.44 1.17 -5.70
CA ILE A 114 -1.58 0.81 -7.12
C ILE A 114 -2.34 -0.50 -7.30
N ILE A 115 -2.04 -1.51 -6.48
CA ILE A 115 -2.77 -2.78 -6.50
C ILE A 115 -4.27 -2.55 -6.27
N LEU A 116 -4.62 -1.72 -5.29
CA LEU A 116 -6.00 -1.34 -5.02
C LEU A 116 -6.63 -0.59 -6.19
N GLU A 117 -5.94 0.41 -6.75
CA GLU A 117 -6.41 1.21 -7.90
C GLU A 117 -6.62 0.35 -9.13
N ASP A 118 -5.73 -0.61 -9.41
CA ASP A 118 -5.86 -1.55 -10.52
C ASP A 118 -7.02 -2.52 -10.34
N TYR A 119 -7.17 -3.06 -9.13
CA TYR A 119 -8.28 -3.95 -8.80
C TYR A 119 -9.63 -3.27 -8.96
N CYS A 120 -9.76 -2.07 -8.40
CA CYS A 120 -10.98 -1.28 -8.46
C CYS A 120 -11.18 -0.55 -9.81
N LYS A 121 -10.17 -0.52 -10.69
CA LYS A 121 -10.15 0.25 -11.95
C LYS A 121 -10.47 1.72 -11.75
N MET A 122 -10.01 2.31 -10.66
CA MET A 122 -10.23 3.72 -10.32
C MET A 122 -9.05 4.31 -9.55
N LYS A 123 -8.96 5.63 -9.53
CA LYS A 123 -7.98 6.35 -8.71
C LYS A 123 -8.61 6.72 -7.37
N PHE A 124 -7.81 6.64 -6.32
CA PHE A 124 -8.20 7.03 -4.97
C PHE A 124 -7.64 8.40 -4.61
N THR A 125 -8.43 9.16 -3.88
CA THR A 125 -8.03 10.41 -3.22
C THR A 125 -7.60 10.14 -1.79
N PHE A 126 -6.93 11.08 -1.15
CA PHE A 126 -6.51 10.98 0.24
C PHE A 126 -6.39 12.37 0.86
N ASN A 127 -6.48 12.44 2.19
CA ASN A 127 -6.24 13.67 2.92
C ASN A 127 -4.74 13.98 2.95
N GLN A 128 -4.37 15.25 2.96
CA GLN A 128 -2.97 15.70 2.99
C GLN A 128 -2.17 15.17 4.19
N ASN A 129 -2.85 14.72 5.24
CA ASN A 129 -2.24 14.18 6.45
C ASN A 129 -1.85 12.70 6.35
N ILE A 130 -2.14 12.01 5.23
CA ILE A 130 -1.75 10.61 5.06
C ILE A 130 -0.28 10.54 4.65
N ASP A 131 0.53 10.03 5.55
CA ASP A 131 1.96 9.78 5.29
C ASP A 131 2.18 8.36 4.76
N PHE A 132 2.39 8.24 3.45
CA PHE A 132 2.75 6.98 2.79
C PHE A 132 4.13 6.43 3.18
N LYS A 133 4.83 7.11 4.08
CA LYS A 133 6.18 6.75 4.52
C LYS A 133 6.21 6.17 5.93
N THR A 134 5.09 6.11 6.62
CA THR A 134 5.01 5.63 8.00
C THR A 134 5.55 4.21 8.09
N TRP A 135 6.49 4.01 9.01
CA TRP A 135 7.08 2.72 9.34
C TRP A 135 6.74 2.38 10.79
N LEU A 136 5.96 1.31 10.98
CA LEU A 136 5.73 0.75 12.30
C LEU A 136 6.90 -0.19 12.66
N LYS A 137 7.62 0.18 13.70
CA LYS A 137 8.73 -0.61 14.25
C LYS A 137 8.22 -1.72 15.15
#